data_695890b88f3857c597121234f4757624
#
_entry.id   695890b88f3857c597121234f4757624
#
_cell.length_a   1.000
_cell.length_b   1.000
_cell.length_c   1.000
_cell.angle_alpha   90.00
_cell.angle_beta   90.00
_cell.angle_gamma   90.00
#
_symmetry.space_group_name_H-M   'P 1'
#
loop_
_entity.id
_entity.type
_entity.pdbx_description
1 polymer ?
#
loop_
_entity_poly.entity_id
_entity_poly.type
_entity_poly.pdbx_seq_one_letter_code
_entity_poly.pdbx_strand_id
1 'polypeptide(L)' 'MRNKLNITVLKKIEEQFGNFEIGQTYGGGNPIYLRFGYWSRVDVTKLNELLNPINEVVEDEDYDDDCGWKYNYKFI' A
#
# COMPACT_ATOMS: atom_id res chain seq x y z
N MET A 1 -5.42 -0.17 -14.67
CA MET A 1 -6.70 -0.54 -14.04
C MET A 1 -6.47 -1.17 -12.68
N ARG A 2 -7.14 -0.67 -11.64
CA ARG A 2 -6.99 -1.20 -10.29
C ARG A 2 -7.91 -2.38 -10.07
N ASN A 3 -7.40 -3.39 -9.38
CA ASN A 3 -8.19 -4.53 -8.94
C ASN A 3 -7.97 -4.77 -7.45
N LYS A 4 -8.92 -5.45 -6.85
CA LYS A 4 -8.81 -5.86 -5.46
C LYS A 4 -7.56 -6.72 -5.26
N LEU A 5 -6.78 -6.42 -4.23
CA LEU A 5 -5.59 -7.19 -3.90
C LEU A 5 -5.98 -8.53 -3.30
N ASN A 6 -5.27 -9.59 -3.71
CA ASN A 6 -5.47 -10.91 -3.11
C ASN A 6 -4.58 -11.09 -1.88
N ILE A 7 -4.90 -12.08 -1.08
CA ILE A 7 -4.19 -12.32 0.18
C ILE A 7 -2.73 -12.71 -0.03
N THR A 8 -2.41 -13.33 -1.14
CA THR A 8 -1.02 -13.72 -1.44
C THR A 8 -0.14 -12.48 -1.60
N VAL A 9 -0.64 -11.48 -2.33
CA VAL A 9 0.08 -10.22 -2.52
C VAL A 9 0.19 -9.47 -1.19
N LEU A 10 -0.89 -9.42 -0.41
CA LEU A 10 -0.87 -8.76 0.90
C LEU A 10 0.16 -9.37 1.84
N LYS A 11 0.27 -10.69 1.85
CA LYS A 11 1.28 -11.38 2.65
C LYS A 11 2.70 -11.06 2.21
N LYS A 12 2.94 -10.97 0.91
CA LYS A 12 4.25 -10.60 0.38
C LYS A 12 4.63 -9.17 0.76
N ILE A 13 3.68 -8.25 0.73
CA ILE A 13 3.89 -6.88 1.17
C ILE A 13 4.29 -6.85 2.64
N GLU A 14 3.56 -7.56 3.49
CA GLU A 14 3.86 -7.63 4.92
C GLU A 14 5.24 -8.22 5.18
N GLU A 15 5.61 -9.29 4.49
CA GLU A 15 6.91 -9.93 4.65
C GLU A 15 8.07 -9.01 4.26
N GLN A 16 7.90 -8.22 3.21
CA GLN A 16 8.98 -7.35 2.72
C GLN A 16 9.06 -6.01 3.43
N PHE A 17 7.91 -5.43 3.77
CA PHE A 17 7.87 -4.05 4.25
C PHE A 17 7.36 -3.90 5.68
N GLY A 18 6.86 -4.98 6.28
CA GLY A 18 6.32 -4.94 7.62
C GLY A 18 4.83 -4.61 7.65
N ASN A 19 4.35 -4.24 8.83
CA ASN A 19 2.93 -3.97 9.02
C ASN A 19 2.44 -2.81 8.15
N PHE A 20 1.26 -2.94 7.61
CA PHE A 20 0.66 -1.91 6.79
C PHE A 20 -0.86 -1.82 7.02
N GLU A 21 -1.41 -0.69 6.60
CA GLU A 21 -2.85 -0.47 6.55
C GLU A 21 -3.25 -0.28 5.10
N ILE A 22 -4.36 -0.88 4.69
CA ILE A 22 -4.91 -0.71 3.35
C ILE A 22 -6.28 -0.06 3.44
N GLY A 23 -6.50 1.00 2.65
CA GLY A 23 -7.81 1.60 2.48
C GLY A 23 -8.44 1.05 1.22
N GLN A 24 -9.73 0.72 1.30
CA GLN A 24 -10.48 0.20 0.16
C GLN A 24 -11.80 0.94 0.01
N THR A 25 -12.39 0.84 -1.18
CA THR A 25 -13.73 1.37 -1.40
C THR A 25 -14.74 0.61 -0.54
N TYR A 26 -15.89 1.23 -0.31
CA TYR A 26 -16.95 0.65 0.50
C TYR A 26 -17.30 -0.76 -0.02
N GLY A 27 -17.41 -1.70 0.91
CA GLY A 27 -17.71 -3.08 0.56
C GLY A 27 -16.52 -3.93 0.19
N GLY A 28 -15.28 -3.44 0.41
CA GLY A 28 -14.07 -4.21 0.12
C GLY A 28 -13.72 -4.23 -1.37
N GLY A 29 -14.04 -3.16 -2.07
CA GLY A 29 -13.75 -3.03 -3.49
C GLY A 29 -12.29 -2.71 -3.80
N ASN A 30 -12.09 -1.82 -4.78
CA ASN A 30 -10.74 -1.47 -5.23
C ASN A 30 -9.92 -0.80 -4.14
N PRO A 31 -8.60 -1.06 -4.09
CA PRO A 31 -7.74 -0.40 -3.11
C PRO A 31 -7.60 1.10 -3.41
N ILE A 32 -7.49 1.90 -2.36
CA ILE A 32 -7.34 3.34 -2.45
C ILE A 32 -5.93 3.77 -2.04
N TYR A 33 -5.45 3.24 -0.91
CA TYR A 33 -4.13 3.61 -0.39
C TYR A 33 -3.50 2.46 0.38
N LEU A 34 -2.17 2.57 0.57
CA LEU A 34 -1.37 1.75 1.48
C LEU A 34 -0.58 2.68 2.39
N ARG A 35 -0.49 2.34 3.67
CA ARG A 35 0.30 3.06 4.66
C ARG A 35 1.24 2.11 5.38
N PHE A 36 2.46 2.58 5.63
CA PHE A 36 3.48 1.81 6.35
C PHE A 36 3.98 2.62 7.54
N GLY A 37 4.36 1.91 8.60
CA GLY A 37 4.81 2.53 9.83
C GLY A 37 6.22 3.12 9.75
N TYR A 38 6.63 3.84 10.81
CA TYR A 38 7.93 4.50 10.87
C TYR A 38 9.12 3.56 10.73
N TRP A 39 8.94 2.32 11.14
CA TRP A 39 10.03 1.34 11.12
C TRP A 39 10.11 0.56 9.82
N SER A 40 9.18 0.76 8.92
CA SER A 40 9.18 0.11 7.62
C SER A 40 10.16 0.81 6.69
N ARG A 41 10.81 0.02 5.82
CA ARG A 41 11.67 0.54 4.77
C ARG A 41 11.02 0.21 3.44
N VAL A 42 10.34 1.19 2.89
CA VAL A 42 9.55 0.97 1.69
C VAL A 42 10.26 1.58 0.47
N ASP A 43 10.53 0.72 -0.50
CA ASP A 43 10.99 1.12 -1.81
C ASP A 43 9.80 1.03 -2.76
N VAL A 44 9.33 2.17 -3.26
CA VAL A 44 8.15 2.22 -4.12
C VAL A 44 8.31 1.38 -5.39
N THR A 45 9.54 1.28 -5.90
CA THR A 45 9.81 0.45 -7.08
C THR A 45 9.54 -1.03 -6.78
N LYS A 46 10.02 -1.51 -5.65
CA LYS A 46 9.79 -2.89 -5.23
C LYS A 46 8.32 -3.14 -4.89
N LEU A 47 7.68 -2.17 -4.26
CA LEU A 47 6.25 -2.26 -3.96
C LEU A 47 5.44 -2.39 -5.24
N ASN A 48 5.74 -1.58 -6.25
CA ASN A 48 5.07 -1.67 -7.54
C ASN A 48 5.36 -2.95 -8.28
N GLU A 49 6.55 -3.53 -8.13
CA GLU A 49 6.84 -4.85 -8.70
C GLU A 49 5.91 -5.93 -8.14
N LEU A 50 5.58 -5.87 -6.85
CA LEU A 50 4.64 -6.80 -6.24
C LEU A 50 3.20 -6.57 -6.69
N LEU A 51 2.85 -5.33 -6.99
CA LEU A 51 1.49 -4.96 -7.37
C LEU A 51 1.20 -5.12 -8.84
N ASN A 52 2.21 -4.94 -9.69
CA ASN A 52 2.04 -5.00 -11.14
C ASN A 52 1.72 -6.43 -11.61
N PRO A 53 1.04 -6.57 -12.77
CA PRO A 53 0.62 -5.48 -13.66
C PRO A 53 -0.74 -4.88 -13.34
N ILE A 54 -1.40 -5.33 -12.29
CA ILE A 54 -2.80 -4.99 -12.05
C ILE A 54 -2.96 -3.66 -11.34
N ASN A 55 -2.06 -3.37 -10.39
CA ASN A 55 -2.13 -2.16 -9.58
C ASN A 55 -0.80 -1.42 -9.58
N GLU A 56 -0.86 -0.13 -9.33
CA GLU A 56 0.31 0.72 -9.18
C GLU A 56 0.03 1.78 -8.13
N VAL A 57 1.06 2.17 -7.39
CA VAL A 57 0.95 3.22 -6.37
C VAL A 57 1.95 4.32 -6.64
N VAL A 58 1.61 5.52 -6.15
CA VAL A 58 2.53 6.67 -6.10
C VAL A 58 2.56 7.20 -4.68
N GLU A 59 3.65 7.85 -4.35
CA GLU A 59 3.83 8.44 -3.02
C GLU A 59 2.77 9.52 -2.77
N ASP A 60 2.15 9.45 -1.59
CA ASP A 60 1.14 10.41 -1.17
C ASP A 60 1.73 11.30 -0.07
N GLU A 61 2.01 12.55 -0.41
CA GLU A 61 2.63 13.51 0.50
C GLU A 61 1.60 14.30 1.34
N ASP A 62 0.34 14.17 1.02
CA ASP A 62 -0.71 14.95 1.66
C ASP A 62 -1.19 14.35 2.99
N TYR A 63 -0.75 13.17 3.33
CA TYR A 63 -1.17 12.52 4.54
C TYR A 63 -0.36 12.99 5.74
N ASP A 64 -1.03 13.54 6.72
CA ASP A 64 -0.42 13.96 8.00
C ASP A 64 -0.78 12.92 9.07
N ASP A 65 0.24 12.33 9.67
CA ASP A 65 0.09 11.16 10.48
C ASP A 65 0.43 11.38 11.95
N ASP A 66 -0.57 11.30 12.79
CA ASP A 66 -0.42 11.35 14.25
C ASP A 66 -0.46 9.96 14.87
N CYS A 67 -0.56 8.90 14.06
CA CYS A 67 -0.81 7.54 14.57
C CYS A 67 0.34 6.56 14.34
N GLY A 68 1.50 7.04 13.90
CA GLY A 68 2.68 6.19 13.70
C GLY A 68 2.87 5.69 12.27
N TRP A 69 2.06 6.14 11.35
CA TRP A 69 2.22 5.85 9.92
C TRP A 69 3.12 6.91 9.30
N LYS A 70 4.05 6.50 8.47
CA LYS A 70 5.00 7.44 7.86
C LYS A 70 4.99 7.40 6.34
N TYR A 71 4.90 6.22 5.77
CA TYR A 71 4.98 6.05 4.32
C TYR A 71 3.58 5.81 3.78
N ASN A 72 3.11 6.74 2.96
CA ASN A 72 1.75 6.70 2.43
C ASN A 72 1.81 6.66 0.91
N TYR A 73 1.08 5.72 0.33
CA TYR A 73 1.03 5.52 -1.11
C TYR A 73 -0.43 5.44 -1.54
N LYS A 74 -0.77 6.12 -2.59
CA LYS A 74 -2.11 6.03 -3.16
C LYS A 74 -2.09 5.22 -4.44
N PHE A 75 -3.13 4.47 -4.66
CA PHE A 75 -3.31 3.72 -5.89
C PHE A 75 -3.75 4.66 -7.02
N ILE A 76 -3.18 4.43 -8.19
CA ILE A 76 -3.51 5.18 -9.38
C ILE A 76 -4.71 4.55 -10.08
#